data_dbeb8684f88f8acb0883d5898eb23f2c
#
_entry.id   dbeb8684f88f8acb0883d5898eb23f2c
#
_cell.length_a   1.000
_cell.length_b   1.000
_cell.length_c   1.000
_cell.angle_alpha   90.00
_cell.angle_beta   90.00
_cell.angle_gamma   90.00
#
_symmetry.space_group_name_H-M   'P 1'
#
loop_
_entity.id
_entity.type
_entity.pdbx_description
1 polymer ?
#
loop_
_entity_poly.entity_id
_entity_poly.type
_entity_poly.pdbx_seq_one_letter_code
_entity_poly.pdbx_strand_id
1 'polypeptide(L)'
;MIKRAVCLTIRLALVGEGCVSAPPLAVALRAPIREPSLKFGVDTFAFANENRVKYRGKPDLYANWCFVMARAITQFHRFARFEAAADPLTPEEYTERVRQVTARPPWHAALATHERVVFPGYGSLYELSRAQERAVKAGLTGRIASWFHWTNWRVVYPMPRAQQEAVARETLAELQAGRPVQWLVTNLPTIDLNHTVVAYGYRVDQDVIDFAVYDPNDREVPGTVRYDIPARQFWATRLYDVKAGPIRAFRMYYSPLL
;
A
#
# COMPACT_ATOMS: atom_id res chain seq x y z
N MET A 1 -35.83 51.10 15.81
CA MET A 1 -35.47 49.69 16.12
C MET A 1 -34.62 49.19 14.96
N ILE A 2 -33.32 49.19 15.07
CA ILE A 2 -32.38 48.79 14.01
C ILE A 2 -31.87 47.38 14.35
N LYS A 3 -32.25 46.40 13.54
CA LYS A 3 -31.76 45.01 13.66
C LYS A 3 -30.35 44.96 13.05
N ARG A 4 -29.33 44.76 13.89
CA ARG A 4 -27.95 44.46 13.47
C ARG A 4 -27.89 42.99 13.03
N ALA A 5 -27.60 42.72 11.76
CA ALA A 5 -27.25 41.42 11.27
C ALA A 5 -25.80 41.15 11.63
N VAL A 6 -25.56 40.09 12.42
CA VAL A 6 -24.21 39.60 12.72
C VAL A 6 -23.81 38.66 11.59
N CYS A 7 -22.87 39.11 10.77
CA CYS A 7 -22.26 38.30 9.71
C CYS A 7 -21.17 37.42 10.35
N LEU A 8 -21.46 36.12 10.52
CA LEU A 8 -20.52 35.15 11.05
C LEU A 8 -19.62 34.67 9.90
N THR A 9 -18.42 35.25 9.80
CA THR A 9 -17.42 34.83 8.82
C THR A 9 -16.69 33.62 9.34
N ILE A 10 -17.06 32.42 8.87
CA ILE A 10 -16.29 31.19 9.12
C ILE A 10 -15.02 31.25 8.26
N ARG A 11 -13.90 31.56 8.88
CA ARG A 11 -12.58 31.33 8.27
C ARG A 11 -12.25 29.86 8.34
N LEU A 12 -12.44 29.14 7.21
CA LEU A 12 -11.82 27.84 7.00
C LEU A 12 -10.31 28.08 6.92
N ALA A 13 -9.60 27.76 7.98
CA ALA A 13 -8.14 27.62 7.92
C ALA A 13 -7.84 26.32 7.15
N LEU A 14 -7.70 26.42 5.84
CA LEU A 14 -7.02 25.40 5.05
C LEU A 14 -5.56 25.40 5.50
N VAL A 15 -5.22 24.51 6.42
CA VAL A 15 -3.83 24.12 6.66
C VAL A 15 -3.38 23.38 5.40
N GLY A 16 -2.89 24.13 4.44
CA GLY A 16 -2.20 23.61 3.28
C GLY A 16 -0.87 23.02 3.76
N GLU A 17 -0.83 21.74 4.08
CA GLU A 17 0.41 21.00 3.93
C GLU A 17 0.77 21.16 2.46
N GLY A 18 1.77 22.00 2.19
CA GLY A 18 2.22 22.31 0.84
C GLY A 18 2.53 20.97 0.14
N CYS A 19 1.77 20.64 -0.88
CA CYS A 19 2.13 19.59 -1.83
C CYS A 19 3.48 20.00 -2.42
N VAL A 20 4.56 19.58 -1.79
CA VAL A 20 5.89 19.63 -2.41
C VAL A 20 5.79 18.72 -3.61
N SER A 21 5.68 19.29 -4.80
CA SER A 21 5.63 18.49 -6.02
C SER A 21 6.91 17.67 -6.10
N ALA A 22 6.77 16.36 -6.32
CA ALA A 22 7.93 15.49 -6.48
C ALA A 22 8.85 16.04 -7.58
N PRO A 23 10.17 15.95 -7.42
CA PRO A 23 11.13 16.49 -8.39
C PRO A 23 10.92 15.85 -9.77
N PRO A 24 11.36 16.50 -10.87
CA PRO A 24 11.34 15.88 -12.20
C PRO A 24 12.01 14.51 -12.19
N LEU A 25 11.52 13.55 -12.99
CA LEU A 25 12.01 12.18 -12.99
C LEU A 25 13.53 12.09 -13.17
N ALA A 26 14.10 12.89 -14.07
CA ALA A 26 15.55 12.95 -14.29
C ALA A 26 16.35 13.39 -13.04
N VAL A 27 15.75 14.18 -12.15
CA VAL A 27 16.37 14.59 -10.89
C VAL A 27 16.22 13.48 -9.85
N ALA A 28 15.04 12.86 -9.78
CA ALA A 28 14.79 11.74 -8.86
C ALA A 28 15.72 10.54 -9.15
N LEU A 29 16.02 10.27 -10.41
CA LEU A 29 16.91 9.19 -10.84
C LEU A 29 18.39 9.40 -10.45
N ARG A 30 18.81 10.64 -10.18
CA ARG A 30 20.17 10.96 -9.73
C ARG A 30 20.38 10.84 -8.23
N ALA A 31 19.28 10.72 -7.47
CA ALA A 31 19.39 10.55 -6.02
C ALA A 31 19.96 9.18 -5.68
N PRO A 32 20.74 9.05 -4.60
CA PRO A 32 21.27 7.77 -4.15
C PRO A 32 20.13 6.78 -3.93
N ILE A 33 20.30 5.53 -4.38
CA ILE A 33 19.38 4.44 -4.10
C ILE A 33 19.48 4.14 -2.61
N ARG A 34 18.35 4.21 -1.93
CA ARG A 34 18.23 3.87 -0.52
C ARG A 34 17.82 2.42 -0.38
N GLU A 35 18.39 1.75 0.63
CA GLU A 35 17.91 0.44 1.04
C GLU A 35 16.41 0.48 1.37
N PRO A 36 15.64 -0.51 0.91
CA PRO A 36 14.22 -0.57 1.19
C PRO A 36 13.93 -0.54 2.69
N SER A 37 13.03 0.34 3.10
CA SER A 37 12.58 0.41 4.49
C SER A 37 11.65 -0.74 4.88
N LEU A 38 11.08 -1.42 3.90
CA LEU A 38 10.26 -2.61 4.03
C LEU A 38 11.02 -3.80 3.43
N LYS A 39 11.11 -4.91 4.17
CA LYS A 39 11.81 -6.13 3.76
C LYS A 39 10.79 -7.25 3.49
N PHE A 40 10.81 -7.78 2.27
CA PHE A 40 9.99 -8.95 1.91
C PHE A 40 10.37 -10.15 2.80
N GLY A 41 9.37 -10.92 3.24
CA GLY A 41 9.59 -12.04 4.16
C GLY A 41 9.88 -11.66 5.62
N VAL A 42 9.90 -10.36 5.93
CA VAL A 42 10.00 -9.83 7.30
C VAL A 42 8.79 -8.95 7.59
N ASP A 43 8.60 -7.91 6.78
CA ASP A 43 7.55 -6.92 6.96
C ASP A 43 6.29 -7.23 6.12
N THR A 44 6.21 -8.44 5.56
CA THR A 44 5.08 -8.91 4.75
C THR A 44 4.34 -10.04 5.46
N PHE A 45 3.08 -10.32 5.04
CA PHE A 45 2.34 -11.45 5.58
C PHE A 45 2.91 -12.78 5.10
N ALA A 46 2.89 -13.80 5.98
CA ALA A 46 3.28 -15.18 5.66
C ALA A 46 2.17 -15.96 4.94
N PHE A 47 0.98 -15.39 4.80
CA PHE A 47 -0.14 -15.96 4.07
C PHE A 47 -0.46 -15.13 2.82
N ALA A 48 -0.98 -15.80 1.80
CA ALA A 48 -1.43 -15.14 0.57
C ALA A 48 -2.90 -14.77 0.64
N ASN A 49 -3.32 -13.87 -0.26
CA ASN A 49 -4.71 -13.59 -0.57
C ASN A 49 -5.28 -14.77 -1.38
N GLU A 50 -5.84 -15.76 -0.71
CA GLU A 50 -6.20 -17.06 -1.29
C GLU A 50 -7.44 -17.01 -2.20
N ASN A 51 -7.42 -16.22 -3.26
CA ASN A 51 -8.48 -16.17 -4.27
C ASN A 51 -8.84 -17.55 -4.84
N ARG A 52 -7.89 -18.49 -4.86
CA ARG A 52 -8.10 -19.86 -5.39
C ARG A 52 -9.08 -20.67 -4.58
N VAL A 53 -9.26 -20.40 -3.31
CA VAL A 53 -10.22 -21.13 -2.46
C VAL A 53 -11.66 -20.90 -2.87
N LYS A 54 -11.96 -19.71 -3.42
CA LYS A 54 -13.28 -19.37 -3.94
C LYS A 54 -13.78 -20.35 -5.02
N TYR A 55 -12.87 -20.86 -5.85
CA TYR A 55 -13.20 -21.82 -6.93
C TYR A 55 -13.42 -23.26 -6.45
N ARG A 56 -13.07 -23.56 -5.20
CA ARG A 56 -13.26 -24.88 -4.59
C ARG A 56 -14.50 -24.98 -3.71
N GLY A 57 -15.40 -24.00 -3.76
CA GLY A 57 -16.64 -23.99 -2.98
C GLY A 57 -16.47 -23.73 -1.49
N LYS A 58 -15.24 -23.39 -1.03
CA LYS A 58 -15.01 -23.00 0.36
C LYS A 58 -15.16 -21.49 0.49
N PRO A 59 -16.07 -20.97 1.33
CA PRO A 59 -16.17 -19.55 1.59
C PRO A 59 -14.93 -19.08 2.32
N ASP A 60 -13.98 -18.45 1.61
CA ASP A 60 -12.89 -17.75 2.23
C ASP A 60 -13.27 -16.28 2.38
N LEU A 61 -13.37 -15.85 3.62
CA LEU A 61 -13.65 -14.45 3.95
C LEU A 61 -12.56 -13.48 3.46
N TYR A 62 -11.43 -14.01 3.02
CA TYR A 62 -10.25 -13.23 2.58
C TYR A 62 -10.02 -13.24 1.07
N ALA A 63 -10.76 -14.05 0.31
CA ALA A 63 -10.75 -13.97 -1.14
C ALA A 63 -11.04 -12.53 -1.58
N ASN A 64 -10.24 -11.98 -2.50
CA ASN A 64 -10.33 -10.61 -3.01
C ASN A 64 -9.91 -9.49 -2.02
N TRP A 65 -9.06 -9.77 -1.05
CA TRP A 65 -8.60 -8.76 -0.08
C TRP A 65 -7.24 -8.13 -0.39
N CYS A 66 -6.79 -8.19 -1.61
CA CYS A 66 -5.53 -7.55 -2.01
C CYS A 66 -5.44 -6.08 -1.53
N PHE A 67 -6.53 -5.33 -1.63
CA PHE A 67 -6.61 -3.93 -1.16
C PHE A 67 -6.37 -3.80 0.35
N VAL A 68 -7.00 -4.67 1.15
CA VAL A 68 -6.87 -4.66 2.62
C VAL A 68 -5.47 -5.09 3.03
N MET A 69 -4.95 -6.15 2.43
CA MET A 69 -3.62 -6.67 2.76
C MET A 69 -2.52 -5.68 2.37
N ALA A 70 -2.56 -5.14 1.17
CA ALA A 70 -1.61 -4.13 0.72
C ALA A 70 -1.64 -2.87 1.60
N ARG A 71 -2.85 -2.39 1.97
CA ARG A 71 -3.00 -1.28 2.90
C ARG A 71 -2.44 -1.62 4.28
N ALA A 72 -2.76 -2.80 4.81
CA ALA A 72 -2.29 -3.22 6.11
C ALA A 72 -0.76 -3.27 6.19
N ILE A 73 -0.05 -3.72 5.14
CA ILE A 73 1.42 -3.66 5.09
C ILE A 73 1.93 -2.24 5.34
N THR A 74 1.38 -1.24 4.66
CA THR A 74 1.79 0.16 4.86
C THR A 74 1.43 0.68 6.25
N GLN A 75 0.32 0.23 6.83
CA GLN A 75 -0.09 0.58 8.19
C GLN A 75 0.81 -0.07 9.25
N PHE A 76 1.13 -1.36 9.11
CA PHE A 76 2.08 -2.03 10.00
C PHE A 76 3.46 -1.35 9.95
N HIS A 77 3.97 -1.04 8.77
CA HIS A 77 5.23 -0.33 8.60
C HIS A 77 5.26 1.02 9.35
N ARG A 78 4.14 1.73 9.42
CA ARG A 78 4.04 3.06 10.04
C ARG A 78 3.68 3.03 11.52
N PHE A 79 2.88 2.07 11.97
CA PHE A 79 2.18 2.13 13.24
C PHE A 79 2.47 0.95 14.18
N ALA A 80 3.17 -0.10 13.73
CA ALA A 80 3.50 -1.26 14.52
C ALA A 80 5.00 -1.31 14.87
N ARG A 81 5.31 -1.99 15.97
CA ARG A 81 6.66 -2.46 16.30
C ARG A 81 6.58 -3.84 16.93
N PHE A 82 7.64 -4.62 16.75
CA PHE A 82 7.72 -6.01 17.19
C PHE A 82 8.77 -6.14 18.30
N GLU A 83 8.48 -6.97 19.31
CA GLU A 83 9.34 -7.22 20.48
C GLU A 83 9.43 -8.72 20.74
N ALA A 84 10.36 -9.40 20.06
CA ALA A 84 10.50 -10.85 20.13
C ALA A 84 10.79 -11.39 21.55
N ALA A 85 11.49 -10.61 22.36
CA ALA A 85 11.91 -11.03 23.71
C ALA A 85 10.80 -10.84 24.79
N ALA A 86 9.68 -10.20 24.45
CA ALA A 86 8.59 -9.99 25.38
C ALA A 86 7.62 -11.20 25.38
N ASP A 87 6.90 -11.40 26.47
CA ASP A 87 5.94 -12.50 26.59
C ASP A 87 4.83 -12.37 25.55
N PRO A 88 4.47 -13.48 24.87
CA PRO A 88 3.41 -13.45 23.85
C PRO A 88 2.03 -13.20 24.49
N LEU A 89 1.14 -12.64 23.67
CA LEU A 89 -0.24 -12.37 24.02
C LEU A 89 -1.16 -13.52 23.60
N THR A 90 -2.43 -13.46 24.06
CA THR A 90 -3.50 -14.33 23.55
C THR A 90 -3.87 -13.98 22.11
N PRO A 91 -4.48 -14.90 21.34
CA PRO A 91 -4.95 -14.62 19.99
C PRO A 91 -5.95 -13.46 19.91
N GLU A 92 -6.78 -13.29 20.91
CA GLU A 92 -7.78 -12.22 21.02
C GLU A 92 -7.09 -10.85 21.18
N GLU A 93 -6.08 -10.77 22.01
CA GLU A 93 -5.28 -9.56 22.21
C GLU A 93 -4.50 -9.20 20.95
N TYR A 94 -3.91 -10.17 20.21
CA TYR A 94 -3.31 -9.90 18.90
C TYR A 94 -4.33 -9.38 17.91
N THR A 95 -5.55 -9.96 17.87
CA THR A 95 -6.63 -9.48 17.02
C THR A 95 -6.93 -8.01 17.27
N GLU A 96 -7.00 -7.61 18.54
CA GLU A 96 -7.27 -6.22 18.91
C GLU A 96 -6.12 -5.28 18.52
N ARG A 97 -4.86 -5.69 18.71
CA ARG A 97 -3.70 -4.89 18.28
C ARG A 97 -3.64 -4.73 16.77
N VAL A 98 -3.97 -5.76 16.00
CA VAL A 98 -4.10 -5.66 14.55
C VAL A 98 -5.19 -4.65 14.17
N ARG A 99 -6.34 -4.65 14.86
CA ARG A 99 -7.40 -3.65 14.64
C ARG A 99 -6.90 -2.23 14.93
N GLN A 100 -6.18 -2.02 16.03
CA GLN A 100 -5.62 -0.71 16.38
C GLN A 100 -4.67 -0.18 15.31
N VAL A 101 -3.85 -1.04 14.71
CA VAL A 101 -2.97 -0.68 13.60
C VAL A 101 -3.78 -0.37 12.34
N THR A 102 -4.70 -1.27 11.95
CA THR A 102 -5.39 -1.20 10.65
C THR A 102 -6.59 -0.24 10.65
N ALA A 103 -7.05 0.23 11.81
CA ALA A 103 -8.04 1.30 11.93
C ALA A 103 -7.44 2.70 11.68
N ARG A 104 -6.10 2.84 11.76
CA ARG A 104 -5.45 4.13 11.50
C ARG A 104 -5.45 4.46 10.01
N PRO A 105 -5.73 5.72 9.62
CA PRO A 105 -5.66 6.09 8.22
C PRO A 105 -4.27 5.84 7.62
N PRO A 106 -4.17 5.17 6.46
CA PRO A 106 -2.88 4.81 5.86
C PRO A 106 -2.07 6.03 5.35
N TRP A 107 -2.71 7.20 5.20
CA TRP A 107 -2.05 8.46 4.81
C TRP A 107 -1.47 9.25 5.98
N HIS A 108 -1.75 8.86 7.23
CA HIS A 108 -1.16 9.52 8.38
C HIS A 108 0.35 9.28 8.44
N ALA A 109 1.08 10.24 9.02
CA ALA A 109 2.50 10.11 9.27
C ALA A 109 2.79 8.89 10.17
N ALA A 110 3.99 8.31 9.99
CA ALA A 110 4.42 7.23 10.86
C ALA A 110 4.53 7.73 12.31
N LEU A 111 4.09 6.91 13.25
CA LEU A 111 4.26 7.18 14.67
C LEU A 111 5.72 7.09 15.08
N ALA A 112 6.12 7.85 16.08
CA ALA A 112 7.39 7.66 16.75
C ALA A 112 7.46 6.23 17.33
N THR A 113 8.64 5.65 17.39
CA THR A 113 8.79 4.23 17.74
C THR A 113 8.12 3.85 19.08
N HIS A 114 8.18 4.74 20.08
CA HIS A 114 7.57 4.50 21.40
C HIS A 114 6.03 4.60 21.42
N GLU A 115 5.43 5.24 20.41
CA GLU A 115 3.97 5.39 20.26
C GLU A 115 3.33 4.27 19.43
N ARG A 116 4.16 3.44 18.77
CA ARG A 116 3.67 2.37 17.90
C ARG A 116 3.02 1.25 18.71
N VAL A 117 2.02 0.60 18.12
CA VAL A 117 1.38 -0.57 18.70
C VAL A 117 2.42 -1.70 18.78
N VAL A 118 2.61 -2.23 19.97
CA VAL A 118 3.61 -3.29 20.25
C VAL A 118 3.03 -4.66 19.97
N PHE A 119 3.79 -5.50 19.27
CA PHE A 119 3.49 -6.92 19.08
C PHE A 119 4.58 -7.75 19.78
N PRO A 120 4.36 -8.12 21.07
CA PRO A 120 5.33 -8.91 21.83
C PRO A 120 5.35 -10.37 21.35
N GLY A 121 6.46 -11.09 21.64
CA GLY A 121 6.63 -12.50 21.31
C GLY A 121 7.00 -12.80 19.87
N TYR A 122 7.07 -11.80 18.99
CA TYR A 122 7.46 -11.94 17.58
C TYR A 122 8.42 -10.84 17.16
N GLY A 123 9.37 -11.20 16.27
CA GLY A 123 10.35 -10.25 15.74
C GLY A 123 9.90 -9.53 14.47
N SER A 124 8.80 -9.97 13.85
CA SER A 124 8.37 -9.44 12.55
C SER A 124 6.89 -9.69 12.27
N LEU A 125 6.34 -8.97 11.28
CA LEU A 125 4.98 -9.23 10.77
C LEU A 125 4.87 -10.64 10.17
N TYR A 126 5.93 -11.09 9.49
CA TYR A 126 5.97 -12.43 8.91
C TYR A 126 5.82 -13.52 9.99
N GLU A 127 6.61 -13.43 11.07
CA GLU A 127 6.54 -14.39 12.18
C GLU A 127 5.18 -14.37 12.87
N LEU A 128 4.68 -13.18 13.22
CA LEU A 128 3.35 -13.00 13.79
C LEU A 128 2.27 -13.63 12.91
N SER A 129 2.25 -13.27 11.62
CA SER A 129 1.21 -13.72 10.70
C SER A 129 1.30 -15.21 10.37
N ARG A 130 2.50 -15.82 10.46
CA ARG A 130 2.68 -17.27 10.35
C ARG A 130 2.16 -18.02 11.56
N ALA A 131 2.42 -17.51 12.76
CA ALA A 131 2.01 -18.16 14.00
C ALA A 131 0.56 -17.88 14.38
N GLN A 132 0.06 -16.68 14.10
CA GLN A 132 -1.25 -16.18 14.53
C GLN A 132 -2.14 -15.78 13.33
N GLU A 133 -2.11 -16.56 12.24
CA GLU A 133 -2.80 -16.25 11.00
C GLU A 133 -4.28 -15.88 11.22
N ARG A 134 -5.00 -16.67 12.03
CA ARG A 134 -6.43 -16.43 12.32
C ARG A 134 -6.66 -15.11 13.04
N ALA A 135 -5.84 -14.82 14.04
CA ALA A 135 -5.93 -13.59 14.82
C ALA A 135 -5.61 -12.35 13.95
N VAL A 136 -4.56 -12.44 13.15
CA VAL A 136 -4.19 -11.37 12.20
C VAL A 136 -5.33 -11.14 11.21
N LYS A 137 -5.82 -12.17 10.57
CA LYS A 137 -6.94 -12.09 9.62
C LYS A 137 -8.21 -11.50 10.26
N ALA A 138 -8.55 -11.89 11.48
CA ALA A 138 -9.70 -11.36 12.20
C ALA A 138 -9.56 -9.87 12.58
N GLY A 139 -8.33 -9.40 12.74
CA GLY A 139 -8.04 -8.01 13.09
C GLY A 139 -7.97 -7.06 11.88
N LEU A 140 -7.83 -7.57 10.64
CA LEU A 140 -7.78 -6.70 9.47
C LEU A 140 -9.10 -5.96 9.26
N THR A 141 -9.05 -4.61 9.24
CA THR A 141 -10.23 -3.74 9.16
C THR A 141 -10.41 -3.13 7.76
N GLY A 142 -11.55 -2.44 7.58
CA GLY A 142 -11.81 -1.62 6.40
C GLY A 142 -12.18 -2.39 5.14
N ARG A 143 -12.60 -3.65 5.27
CA ARG A 143 -13.03 -4.51 4.17
C ARG A 143 -14.15 -3.90 3.35
N ILE A 144 -15.25 -3.51 3.99
CA ILE A 144 -16.43 -2.95 3.32
C ILE A 144 -16.08 -1.59 2.71
N ALA A 145 -15.38 -0.72 3.45
CA ALA A 145 -14.95 0.57 2.96
C ALA A 145 -14.05 0.48 1.70
N SER A 146 -13.21 -0.56 1.61
CA SER A 146 -12.36 -0.78 0.44
C SER A 146 -13.16 -1.06 -0.84
N TRP A 147 -14.35 -1.68 -0.74
CA TRP A 147 -15.22 -1.90 -1.89
C TRP A 147 -15.86 -0.61 -2.42
N PHE A 148 -16.19 0.32 -1.52
CA PHE A 148 -16.86 1.57 -1.88
C PHE A 148 -15.88 2.71 -2.15
N HIS A 149 -14.57 2.53 -1.91
CA HIS A 149 -13.60 3.57 -2.18
C HIS A 149 -13.55 3.86 -3.69
N TRP A 150 -13.78 5.11 -4.06
CA TRP A 150 -13.90 5.51 -5.46
C TRP A 150 -12.65 5.20 -6.30
N THR A 151 -11.48 5.09 -5.68
CA THR A 151 -10.24 4.72 -6.35
C THR A 151 -10.31 3.33 -7.00
N ASN A 152 -11.17 2.44 -6.52
CA ASN A 152 -11.39 1.13 -7.12
C ASN A 152 -12.09 1.23 -8.49
N TRP A 153 -12.78 2.33 -8.74
CA TRP A 153 -13.45 2.61 -10.01
C TRP A 153 -12.52 3.23 -11.04
N ARG A 154 -11.30 3.63 -10.64
CA ARG A 154 -10.28 4.14 -11.58
C ARG A 154 -9.89 3.16 -12.68
N VAL A 155 -10.16 1.88 -12.49
CA VAL A 155 -9.92 0.84 -13.49
C VAL A 155 -10.51 1.18 -14.85
N VAL A 156 -11.66 1.85 -14.91
CA VAL A 156 -12.36 2.20 -16.14
C VAL A 156 -11.92 3.53 -16.77
N TYR A 157 -11.11 4.34 -16.08
CA TYR A 157 -10.68 5.63 -16.59
C TYR A 157 -9.40 5.52 -17.43
N PRO A 158 -9.32 6.26 -18.55
CA PRO A 158 -8.06 6.39 -19.28
C PRO A 158 -7.02 7.05 -18.40
N MET A 159 -5.78 6.59 -18.49
CA MET A 159 -4.66 7.19 -17.77
C MET A 159 -3.58 7.63 -18.76
N PRO A 160 -3.47 8.93 -19.02
CA PRO A 160 -2.46 9.46 -19.92
C PRO A 160 -1.04 9.11 -19.47
N ARG A 161 -0.11 8.99 -20.42
CA ARG A 161 1.31 8.68 -20.14
C ARG A 161 1.95 9.66 -19.16
N ALA A 162 1.59 10.94 -19.22
CA ALA A 162 2.06 11.94 -18.26
C ALA A 162 1.64 11.63 -16.82
N GLN A 163 0.46 11.05 -16.61
CA GLN A 163 0.04 10.61 -15.28
C GLN A 163 0.79 9.34 -14.84
N GLN A 164 1.11 8.42 -15.76
CA GLN A 164 1.96 7.27 -15.44
C GLN A 164 3.36 7.73 -15.01
N GLU A 165 3.94 8.71 -15.71
CA GLU A 165 5.21 9.32 -15.30
C GLU A 165 5.12 10.00 -13.94
N ALA A 166 4.03 10.70 -13.66
CA ALA A 166 3.79 11.30 -12.34
C ALA A 166 3.76 10.23 -11.23
N VAL A 167 3.07 9.10 -11.46
CA VAL A 167 3.06 7.98 -10.50
C VAL A 167 4.46 7.41 -10.29
N ALA A 168 5.23 7.18 -11.35
CA ALA A 168 6.60 6.67 -11.22
C ALA A 168 7.49 7.65 -10.42
N ARG A 169 7.46 8.93 -10.77
CA ARG A 169 8.21 9.99 -10.10
C ARG A 169 7.86 10.12 -8.62
N GLU A 170 6.56 10.18 -8.30
CA GLU A 170 6.08 10.30 -6.94
C GLU A 170 6.40 9.05 -6.12
N THR A 171 6.33 7.87 -6.73
CA THR A 171 6.73 6.62 -6.07
C THR A 171 8.22 6.63 -5.75
N LEU A 172 9.08 7.05 -6.68
CA LEU A 172 10.51 7.20 -6.39
C LEU A 172 10.77 8.13 -5.21
N ALA A 173 10.11 9.30 -5.17
CA ALA A 173 10.27 10.25 -4.08
C ALA A 173 9.84 9.66 -2.73
N GLU A 174 8.74 8.90 -2.70
CA GLU A 174 8.28 8.21 -1.48
C GLU A 174 9.27 7.13 -1.04
N LEU A 175 9.74 6.29 -1.96
CA LEU A 175 10.70 5.23 -1.66
C LEU A 175 12.05 5.78 -1.19
N GLN A 176 12.53 6.87 -1.78
CA GLN A 176 13.72 7.60 -1.33
C GLN A 176 13.55 8.17 0.08
N ALA A 177 12.33 8.57 0.44
CA ALA A 177 11.98 8.98 1.80
C ALA A 177 11.71 7.80 2.76
N GLY A 178 11.87 6.55 2.31
CA GLY A 178 11.66 5.35 3.12
C GLY A 178 10.18 5.01 3.32
N ARG A 179 9.30 5.44 2.44
CA ARG A 179 7.86 5.19 2.52
C ARG A 179 7.40 4.27 1.39
N PRO A 180 6.93 3.05 1.69
CA PRO A 180 6.32 2.17 0.69
C PRO A 180 5.03 2.77 0.14
N VAL A 181 4.74 2.47 -1.13
CA VAL A 181 3.62 3.06 -1.88
C VAL A 181 2.66 2.00 -2.35
N GLN A 182 1.41 2.11 -1.96
CA GLN A 182 0.36 1.23 -2.45
C GLN A 182 -0.10 1.67 -3.84
N TRP A 183 -0.17 0.72 -4.77
CA TRP A 183 -0.69 0.89 -6.12
C TRP A 183 -1.94 0.04 -6.36
N LEU A 184 -2.92 0.61 -7.04
CA LEU A 184 -3.88 -0.13 -7.83
C LEU A 184 -3.25 -0.34 -9.21
N VAL A 185 -3.18 -1.58 -9.67
CA VAL A 185 -2.71 -1.95 -11.00
C VAL A 185 -3.83 -2.55 -11.84
N THR A 186 -3.92 -2.12 -13.10
CA THR A 186 -4.97 -2.53 -14.04
C THR A 186 -4.43 -2.69 -15.45
N ASN A 187 -5.10 -3.46 -16.30
CA ASN A 187 -4.66 -3.72 -17.68
C ASN A 187 -5.75 -3.45 -18.73
N LEU A 188 -6.46 -2.33 -18.61
CA LEU A 188 -7.43 -1.95 -19.66
C LEU A 188 -6.81 -2.00 -21.07
N PRO A 189 -7.57 -2.48 -22.08
CA PRO A 189 -9.02 -2.68 -22.08
C PRO A 189 -9.50 -4.05 -21.62
N THR A 190 -8.63 -5.00 -21.35
CA THR A 190 -9.02 -6.38 -21.03
C THR A 190 -9.75 -6.55 -19.69
N ILE A 191 -9.53 -5.64 -18.73
CA ILE A 191 -10.19 -5.58 -17.39
C ILE A 191 -10.07 -6.90 -16.60
N ASP A 192 -9.14 -7.76 -16.94
CA ASP A 192 -8.86 -8.99 -16.20
C ASP A 192 -7.89 -8.78 -15.03
N LEU A 193 -7.24 -7.62 -14.97
CA LEU A 193 -6.41 -7.18 -13.87
C LEU A 193 -7.03 -5.99 -13.13
N ASN A 194 -7.44 -6.21 -11.89
CA ASN A 194 -7.79 -5.20 -10.91
C ASN A 194 -7.19 -5.65 -9.59
N HIS A 195 -5.95 -5.25 -9.34
CA HIS A 195 -5.14 -5.77 -8.25
C HIS A 195 -4.41 -4.66 -7.53
N THR A 196 -4.01 -4.92 -6.29
CA THR A 196 -3.29 -3.96 -5.46
C THR A 196 -2.00 -4.56 -4.96
N VAL A 197 -0.91 -3.83 -5.15
CA VAL A 197 0.43 -4.18 -4.71
C VAL A 197 1.06 -3.03 -3.93
N VAL A 198 2.17 -3.31 -3.21
CA VAL A 198 2.93 -2.28 -2.50
C VAL A 198 4.34 -2.21 -3.07
N ALA A 199 4.68 -1.11 -3.73
CA ALA A 199 6.05 -0.81 -4.11
C ALA A 199 6.86 -0.46 -2.88
N TYR A 200 8.00 -1.12 -2.66
CA TYR A 200 8.84 -0.93 -1.48
C TYR A 200 10.33 -0.73 -1.79
N GLY A 201 10.75 -0.97 -3.02
CA GLY A 201 12.11 -0.79 -3.48
C GLY A 201 12.15 -0.57 -5.00
N TYR A 202 13.30 -0.18 -5.51
CA TYR A 202 13.48 -0.01 -6.94
C TYR A 202 14.93 -0.17 -7.35
N ARG A 203 15.13 -0.49 -8.63
CA ARG A 203 16.42 -0.47 -9.32
C ARG A 203 16.25 0.30 -10.64
N VAL A 204 17.23 1.12 -10.96
CA VAL A 204 17.30 1.83 -12.24
C VAL A 204 18.34 1.16 -13.12
N ASP A 205 17.97 0.85 -14.35
CA ASP A 205 18.86 0.29 -15.35
C ASP A 205 18.58 0.97 -16.70
N GLN A 206 19.51 1.83 -17.12
CA GLN A 206 19.38 2.65 -18.34
C GLN A 206 18.03 3.38 -18.41
N ASP A 207 17.16 2.94 -19.32
CA ASP A 207 15.86 3.55 -19.63
C ASP A 207 14.68 2.90 -18.90
N VAL A 208 14.95 2.08 -17.89
CA VAL A 208 13.90 1.38 -17.14
C VAL A 208 14.08 1.52 -15.64
N ILE A 209 12.94 1.48 -14.92
CA ILE A 209 12.91 1.40 -13.47
C ILE A 209 12.16 0.11 -13.10
N ASP A 210 12.84 -0.83 -12.48
CA ASP A 210 12.23 -2.03 -11.92
C ASP A 210 11.86 -1.77 -10.46
N PHE A 211 10.57 -1.72 -10.16
CA PHE A 211 10.04 -1.62 -8.81
C PHE A 211 9.84 -3.01 -8.22
N ALA A 212 10.45 -3.25 -7.07
CA ALA A 212 10.13 -4.41 -6.24
C ALA A 212 8.80 -4.15 -5.54
N VAL A 213 7.86 -5.09 -5.66
CA VAL A 213 6.54 -4.96 -5.08
C VAL A 213 6.18 -6.16 -4.21
N TYR A 214 5.48 -5.91 -3.10
CA TYR A 214 4.75 -6.94 -2.39
C TYR A 214 3.44 -7.17 -3.14
N ASP A 215 3.26 -8.40 -3.59
CA ASP A 215 2.01 -8.89 -4.17
C ASP A 215 1.27 -9.72 -3.12
N PRO A 216 0.06 -9.32 -2.66
CA PRO A 216 -0.70 -10.10 -1.70
C PRO A 216 -1.05 -11.52 -2.15
N ASN A 217 -1.02 -11.80 -3.45
CA ASN A 217 -1.30 -13.13 -3.97
C ASN A 217 -0.08 -14.07 -3.97
N ASP A 218 1.13 -13.52 -3.82
CA ASP A 218 2.38 -14.30 -3.75
C ASP A 218 3.12 -14.05 -2.44
N ARG A 219 3.11 -15.03 -1.55
CA ARG A 219 3.81 -14.97 -0.26
C ARG A 219 5.28 -15.41 -0.33
N GLU A 220 5.69 -16.03 -1.43
CA GLU A 220 6.99 -16.71 -1.51
C GLU A 220 8.04 -15.86 -2.18
N VAL A 221 7.65 -15.07 -3.17
CA VAL A 221 8.59 -14.25 -3.94
C VAL A 221 8.05 -12.85 -4.17
N PRO A 222 8.95 -11.83 -4.15
CA PRO A 222 8.55 -10.47 -4.47
C PRO A 222 8.13 -10.35 -5.93
N GLY A 223 7.10 -9.55 -6.18
CA GLY A 223 6.71 -9.16 -7.52
C GLY A 223 7.65 -8.11 -8.10
N THR A 224 7.55 -7.90 -9.41
CA THR A 224 8.27 -6.81 -10.11
C THR A 224 7.33 -6.12 -11.09
N VAL A 225 7.33 -4.80 -11.03
CA VAL A 225 6.65 -3.93 -12.00
C VAL A 225 7.70 -3.01 -12.60
N ARG A 226 7.83 -3.04 -13.92
CA ARG A 226 8.76 -2.20 -14.67
C ARG A 226 8.09 -0.91 -15.11
N TYR A 227 8.82 0.19 -15.07
CA TYR A 227 8.45 1.44 -15.73
C TYR A 227 9.44 1.72 -16.84
N ASP A 228 8.95 1.80 -18.07
CA ASP A 228 9.70 2.18 -19.26
C ASP A 228 9.72 3.70 -19.36
N ILE A 229 10.88 4.32 -19.25
CA ILE A 229 11.06 5.78 -19.20
C ILE A 229 10.70 6.42 -20.54
N PRO A 230 11.24 5.99 -21.70
CA PRO A 230 10.88 6.53 -23.01
C PRO A 230 9.41 6.35 -23.36
N ALA A 231 8.85 5.16 -23.10
CA ALA A 231 7.46 4.86 -23.37
C ALA A 231 6.49 5.52 -22.38
N ARG A 232 6.98 5.95 -21.20
CA ARG A 232 6.19 6.44 -20.07
C ARG A 232 5.06 5.49 -19.70
N GLN A 233 5.40 4.20 -19.53
CA GLN A 233 4.43 3.15 -19.33
C GLN A 233 4.90 2.10 -18.32
N PHE A 234 3.99 1.63 -17.48
CA PHE A 234 4.24 0.49 -16.62
C PHE A 234 3.97 -0.84 -17.32
N TRP A 235 4.73 -1.86 -16.91
CA TRP A 235 4.63 -3.25 -17.36
C TRP A 235 4.61 -4.17 -16.14
N ALA A 236 3.69 -5.10 -16.11
CA ALA A 236 3.79 -6.24 -15.21
C ALA A 236 4.85 -7.19 -15.78
N THR A 237 5.95 -7.38 -15.06
CA THR A 237 6.99 -8.34 -15.44
C THR A 237 6.90 -9.61 -14.62
N ARG A 238 6.54 -9.45 -13.35
CA ARG A 238 6.31 -10.57 -12.43
C ARG A 238 5.28 -10.18 -11.39
N LEU A 239 4.03 -10.44 -11.66
CA LEU A 239 2.92 -10.41 -10.70
C LEU A 239 2.23 -11.77 -10.74
N TYR A 240 1.72 -12.21 -9.58
CA TYR A 240 1.11 -13.51 -9.46
C TYR A 240 -0.13 -13.66 -10.36
N ASP A 241 -0.16 -14.74 -11.17
CA ASP A 241 -1.22 -15.06 -12.15
C ASP A 241 -1.51 -13.93 -13.18
N VAL A 242 -0.63 -12.93 -13.31
CA VAL A 242 -0.75 -11.87 -14.29
C VAL A 242 0.21 -12.11 -15.45
N LYS A 243 -0.31 -12.12 -16.69
CA LYS A 243 0.55 -12.16 -17.87
C LYS A 243 1.42 -10.91 -17.93
N ALA A 244 2.70 -11.11 -18.29
CA ALA A 244 3.58 -9.99 -18.57
C ALA A 244 2.98 -9.11 -19.68
N GLY A 245 2.95 -7.79 -19.45
CA GLY A 245 2.35 -6.87 -20.41
C GLY A 245 2.14 -5.47 -19.84
N PRO A 246 1.62 -4.56 -20.69
CA PRO A 246 1.36 -3.20 -20.28
C PRO A 246 0.24 -3.13 -19.23
N ILE A 247 0.52 -2.35 -18.19
CA ILE A 247 -0.45 -2.06 -17.12
C ILE A 247 -0.53 -0.57 -16.86
N ARG A 248 -1.51 -0.18 -16.06
CA ARG A 248 -1.64 1.14 -15.46
C ARG A 248 -1.45 1.02 -13.97
N ALA A 249 -0.69 1.94 -13.37
CA ALA A 249 -0.50 2.02 -11.93
C ALA A 249 -1.09 3.33 -11.40
N PHE A 250 -1.85 3.25 -10.32
CA PHE A 250 -2.45 4.40 -9.64
C PHE A 250 -2.01 4.39 -8.17
N ARG A 251 -1.48 5.50 -7.67
CA ARG A 251 -1.23 5.64 -6.22
C ARG A 251 -2.55 5.58 -5.46
N MET A 252 -2.50 4.89 -4.33
CA MET A 252 -3.64 4.74 -3.44
C MET A 252 -3.32 5.20 -2.02
N TYR A 253 -4.34 5.63 -1.31
CA TYR A 253 -4.31 5.91 0.13
C TYR A 253 -3.18 6.86 0.57
N TYR A 254 -2.88 7.87 -0.24
CA TYR A 254 -1.95 8.94 0.13
C TYR A 254 -2.65 10.20 0.66
N SER A 255 -3.98 10.22 0.60
CA SER A 255 -4.84 11.25 1.16
C SER A 255 -6.21 10.66 1.53
N PRO A 256 -7.07 11.40 2.26
CA PRO A 256 -8.43 10.96 2.60
C PRO A 256 -9.32 10.64 1.40
N LEU A 257 -9.00 11.22 0.26
CA LEU A 257 -9.80 11.10 -0.97
C LEU A 257 -9.19 10.14 -1.99
N LEU A 258 -7.92 9.80 -1.84
CA LEU A 258 -7.14 9.12 -2.88
C LEU A 258 -6.32 7.93 -2.36
#